data_866ffa857f8e8279c35c5c4675d5caec
#
_entry.id   866ffa857f8e8279c35c5c4675d5caec
#
_cell.length_a   1.000
_cell.length_b   1.000
_cell.length_c   1.000
_cell.angle_alpha   90.00
_cell.angle_beta   90.00
_cell.angle_gamma   90.00
#
_symmetry.space_group_name_H-M   'P 1'
#
loop_
_entity.id
_entity.type
_entity.pdbx_description
1 polymer ?
#
loop_
_entity_poly.entity_id
_entity_poly.type
_entity_poly.pdbx_seq_one_letter_code
_entity_poly.pdbx_strand_id
1 'polypeptide(L)'
;LNTLLEMIKSNNGAFKVAFSLSGVGIEQLEIHAPQVLEKLQELNQTGCVEFLAEPYSHGLASLANEECFAKEVKRQAQKMKEYFGQEPKVLRNSSLIYSDDIGLQASQMGFKGMLTEGARHVLGWKSPNYVYNCALAPNLKLLLRNVNFSDDISLRFSNTDWEGYPLFADNYMDRIANLPEGEKVVNIFMELSALGIAQPLSSNILDFFKALPACAKERGITFSTPSEICDSFDSVSAVDVPDTLSWNDEERDCSCWLGNPMQREAFNKLYSVADRVRIADDPRINQDWDYLQASNNFRQMTTKPSQVGLNRGIYSSPFDAFTNYMNILGDFISRVNSLYPDSIDNDELSSLLTTIKNQDEEIEMKSKEIVRLQTKIEAAEEKLRAKLEKTKAPAAKKPAAKRTAKKADEAVEEESK
;
A
#
# COMPACT_ATOMS: atom_id res chain seq x y z
N LEU A 1 -16.01 -8.98 2.10
CA LEU A 1 -15.93 -8.13 0.91
C LEU A 1 -17.30 -7.75 0.36
N ASN A 2 -18.29 -8.66 0.26
CA ASN A 2 -19.65 -8.32 -0.20
C ASN A 2 -20.28 -7.18 0.62
N THR A 3 -20.20 -7.27 1.95
CA THR A 3 -20.66 -6.19 2.85
C THR A 3 -20.00 -4.84 2.54
N LEU A 4 -18.69 -4.82 2.29
CA LEU A 4 -17.97 -3.61 1.90
C LEU A 4 -18.47 -3.04 0.57
N LEU A 5 -18.71 -3.89 -0.41
CA LEU A 5 -19.23 -3.47 -1.70
C LEU A 5 -20.63 -2.86 -1.57
N GLU A 6 -21.50 -3.49 -0.76
CA GLU A 6 -22.82 -2.95 -0.42
C GLU A 6 -22.71 -1.59 0.28
N MET A 7 -21.80 -1.44 1.25
CA MET A 7 -21.57 -0.17 1.95
C MET A 7 -21.14 0.95 0.99
N ILE A 8 -20.20 0.67 0.06
CA ILE A 8 -19.75 1.65 -0.92
C ILE A 8 -20.90 2.04 -1.86
N LYS A 9 -21.63 1.06 -2.39
CA LYS A 9 -22.75 1.31 -3.33
C LYS A 9 -23.91 2.05 -2.67
N SER A 10 -24.30 1.66 -1.45
CA SER A 10 -25.44 2.27 -0.72
C SER A 10 -25.16 3.69 -0.25
N ASN A 11 -23.90 4.06 -0.08
CA ASN A 11 -23.48 5.40 0.35
C ASN A 11 -22.97 6.28 -0.80
N ASN A 12 -23.26 5.92 -2.06
CA ASN A 12 -22.86 6.68 -3.25
C ASN A 12 -21.36 7.04 -3.29
N GLY A 13 -20.51 6.11 -2.87
CA GLY A 13 -19.06 6.29 -2.84
C GLY A 13 -18.53 7.18 -1.70
N ALA A 14 -19.36 7.55 -0.74
CA ALA A 14 -18.90 8.31 0.43
C ALA A 14 -18.04 7.48 1.41
N PHE A 15 -18.13 6.15 1.35
CA PHE A 15 -17.29 5.26 2.14
C PHE A 15 -16.08 4.82 1.32
N LYS A 16 -14.88 5.12 1.81
CA LYS A 16 -13.61 4.76 1.16
C LYS A 16 -12.76 3.93 2.09
N VAL A 17 -11.94 3.05 1.51
CA VAL A 17 -11.08 2.13 2.24
C VAL A 17 -9.78 1.88 1.47
N ALA A 18 -8.70 1.56 2.17
CA ALA A 18 -7.47 1.08 1.55
C ALA A 18 -7.16 -0.36 1.96
N PHE A 19 -6.60 -1.13 1.03
CA PHE A 19 -6.11 -2.49 1.26
C PHE A 19 -4.60 -2.57 1.08
N SER A 20 -3.96 -3.33 1.96
CA SER A 20 -2.59 -3.79 1.81
C SER A 20 -2.62 -5.30 1.60
N LEU A 21 -2.03 -5.76 0.50
CA LEU A 21 -2.00 -7.16 0.08
C LEU A 21 -0.58 -7.53 -0.35
N SER A 22 0.02 -8.51 0.30
CA SER A 22 1.34 -9.00 -0.12
C SER A 22 1.27 -9.76 -1.45
N GLY A 23 2.36 -9.81 -2.19
CA GLY A 23 2.46 -10.57 -3.43
C GLY A 23 2.20 -12.06 -3.20
N VAL A 24 2.83 -12.64 -2.17
CA VAL A 24 2.58 -14.04 -1.75
C VAL A 24 1.12 -14.25 -1.37
N GLY A 25 0.49 -13.29 -0.69
CA GLY A 25 -0.92 -13.36 -0.36
C GLY A 25 -1.81 -13.42 -1.60
N ILE A 26 -1.49 -12.66 -2.65
CA ILE A 26 -2.19 -12.71 -3.94
C ILE A 26 -2.00 -14.07 -4.61
N GLU A 27 -0.77 -14.60 -4.65
CA GLU A 27 -0.50 -15.94 -5.22
C GLU A 27 -1.32 -17.03 -4.51
N GLN A 28 -1.45 -16.96 -3.20
CA GLN A 28 -2.30 -17.87 -2.45
C GLN A 28 -3.79 -17.71 -2.79
N LEU A 29 -4.25 -16.47 -2.98
CA LEU A 29 -5.63 -16.21 -3.41
C LEU A 29 -5.87 -16.71 -4.83
N GLU A 30 -4.92 -16.58 -5.74
CA GLU A 30 -5.01 -17.14 -7.11
C GLU A 30 -5.25 -18.64 -7.10
N ILE A 31 -4.54 -19.37 -6.24
CA ILE A 31 -4.58 -20.83 -6.17
C ILE A 31 -5.81 -21.32 -5.41
N HIS A 32 -6.10 -20.71 -4.27
CA HIS A 32 -7.04 -21.25 -3.29
C HIS A 32 -8.40 -20.53 -3.24
N ALA A 33 -8.45 -19.27 -3.66
CA ALA A 33 -9.66 -18.45 -3.54
C ALA A 33 -9.76 -17.37 -4.64
N PRO A 34 -9.71 -17.72 -5.95
CA PRO A 34 -9.72 -16.74 -7.04
C PRO A 34 -10.94 -15.81 -7.01
N GLN A 35 -12.07 -16.29 -6.50
CA GLN A 35 -13.28 -15.48 -6.32
C GLN A 35 -13.08 -14.29 -5.36
N VAL A 36 -12.08 -14.33 -4.47
CA VAL A 36 -11.74 -13.20 -3.59
C VAL A 36 -11.03 -12.12 -4.39
N LEU A 37 -10.15 -12.49 -5.32
CA LEU A 37 -9.49 -11.54 -6.23
C LEU A 37 -10.48 -10.86 -7.16
N GLU A 38 -11.41 -11.63 -7.75
CA GLU A 38 -12.50 -11.08 -8.57
C GLU A 38 -13.31 -10.04 -7.77
N LYS A 39 -13.61 -10.34 -6.50
CA LYS A 39 -14.33 -9.42 -5.63
C LYS A 39 -13.53 -8.16 -5.28
N LEU A 40 -12.21 -8.28 -5.09
CA LEU A 40 -11.32 -7.12 -4.91
C LEU A 40 -11.24 -6.26 -6.17
N GLN A 41 -11.25 -6.88 -7.36
CA GLN A 41 -11.33 -6.15 -8.63
C GLN A 41 -12.67 -5.41 -8.79
N GLU A 42 -13.79 -6.03 -8.39
CA GLU A 42 -15.10 -5.35 -8.38
C GLU A 42 -15.11 -4.16 -7.41
N LEU A 43 -14.52 -4.30 -6.23
CA LEU A 43 -14.32 -3.19 -5.27
C LEU A 43 -13.46 -2.08 -5.87
N ASN A 44 -12.38 -2.43 -6.54
CA ASN A 44 -11.50 -1.48 -7.23
C ASN A 44 -12.25 -0.63 -8.26
N GLN A 45 -13.14 -1.23 -9.04
CA GLN A 45 -13.92 -0.55 -10.07
C GLN A 45 -14.86 0.53 -9.50
N THR A 46 -15.13 0.53 -8.21
CA THR A 46 -15.95 1.57 -7.56
C THR A 46 -15.24 2.92 -7.46
N GLY A 47 -13.92 2.97 -7.60
CA GLY A 47 -13.09 4.16 -7.38
C GLY A 47 -12.98 4.59 -5.91
N CYS A 48 -13.47 3.77 -4.97
CA CYS A 48 -13.46 4.05 -3.52
C CYS A 48 -12.45 3.23 -2.75
N VAL A 49 -11.59 2.49 -3.46
CA VAL A 49 -10.58 1.61 -2.88
C VAL A 49 -9.20 2.00 -3.37
N GLU A 50 -8.27 2.15 -2.44
CA GLU A 50 -6.84 2.32 -2.72
C GLU A 50 -6.08 1.05 -2.33
N PHE A 51 -5.20 0.58 -3.21
CA PHE A 51 -4.26 -0.49 -2.89
C PHE A 51 -2.90 0.11 -2.53
N LEU A 52 -2.36 -0.34 -1.40
CA LEU A 52 -1.10 0.15 -0.85
C LEU A 52 0.07 -0.71 -1.34
N ALA A 53 1.27 -0.10 -1.40
CA ALA A 53 2.50 -0.86 -1.52
C ALA A 53 2.84 -1.54 -0.19
N GLU A 54 3.42 -2.74 -0.28
CA GLU A 54 4.04 -3.42 0.86
C GLU A 54 5.15 -4.37 0.37
N PRO A 55 5.99 -4.96 1.26
CA PRO A 55 6.92 -6.02 0.87
C PRO A 55 6.18 -7.23 0.28
N TYR A 56 6.69 -7.77 -0.82
CA TYR A 56 6.08 -8.87 -1.57
C TYR A 56 5.79 -10.10 -0.70
N SER A 57 6.75 -10.48 0.11
CA SER A 57 6.69 -11.63 1.01
C SER A 57 6.01 -11.33 2.36
N HIS A 58 5.61 -10.08 2.63
CA HIS A 58 5.27 -9.60 3.97
C HIS A 58 6.40 -9.90 4.98
N GLY A 59 7.64 -9.79 4.52
CA GLY A 59 8.85 -10.17 5.24
C GLY A 59 9.47 -9.04 6.05
N LEU A 60 10.69 -9.30 6.52
CA LEU A 60 11.47 -8.38 7.36
C LEU A 60 12.65 -7.75 6.60
N ALA A 61 12.59 -7.71 5.27
CA ALA A 61 13.67 -7.22 4.43
C ALA A 61 14.11 -5.78 4.78
N SER A 62 13.17 -4.93 5.23
CA SER A 62 13.45 -3.56 5.69
C SER A 62 14.40 -3.49 6.91
N LEU A 63 14.56 -4.58 7.66
CA LEU A 63 15.48 -4.69 8.81
C LEU A 63 16.82 -5.33 8.43
N ALA A 64 16.94 -5.87 7.21
CA ALA A 64 18.10 -6.64 6.79
C ALA A 64 18.95 -5.90 5.75
N ASN A 65 18.31 -5.45 4.66
CA ASN A 65 19.02 -4.95 3.49
C ASN A 65 18.10 -4.03 2.67
N GLU A 66 18.56 -2.82 2.38
CA GLU A 66 17.80 -1.80 1.64
C GLU A 66 17.43 -2.25 0.22
N GLU A 67 18.35 -2.91 -0.49
CA GLU A 67 18.11 -3.36 -1.86
C GLU A 67 17.07 -4.49 -1.91
N CYS A 68 17.13 -5.43 -0.94
CA CYS A 68 16.10 -6.46 -0.81
C CYS A 68 14.74 -5.83 -0.53
N PHE A 69 14.67 -4.88 0.38
CA PHE A 69 13.44 -4.18 0.70
C PHE A 69 12.85 -3.45 -0.52
N ALA A 70 13.68 -2.69 -1.23
CA ALA A 70 13.25 -1.97 -2.43
C ALA A 70 12.75 -2.94 -3.54
N LYS A 71 13.43 -4.08 -3.75
CA LYS A 71 13.02 -5.12 -4.71
C LYS A 71 11.67 -5.72 -4.33
N GLU A 72 11.47 -6.07 -3.06
CA GLU A 72 10.22 -6.60 -2.53
C GLU A 72 9.03 -5.63 -2.78
N VAL A 73 9.22 -4.37 -2.42
CA VAL A 73 8.19 -3.33 -2.58
C VAL A 73 7.88 -3.09 -4.07
N LYS A 74 8.90 -3.01 -4.92
CA LYS A 74 8.74 -2.80 -6.38
C LYS A 74 7.98 -3.95 -7.04
N ARG A 75 8.29 -5.21 -6.69
CA ARG A 75 7.58 -6.39 -7.20
C ARG A 75 6.11 -6.39 -6.80
N GLN A 76 5.82 -6.09 -5.54
CA GLN A 76 4.43 -6.02 -5.07
C GLN A 76 3.67 -4.87 -5.75
N ALA A 77 4.26 -3.68 -5.88
CA ALA A 77 3.64 -2.57 -6.59
C ALA A 77 3.32 -2.91 -8.06
N GLN A 78 4.21 -3.67 -8.73
CA GLN A 78 3.96 -4.18 -10.06
C GLN A 78 2.75 -5.13 -10.08
N LYS A 79 2.65 -6.04 -9.11
CA LYS A 79 1.51 -6.95 -8.94
C LYS A 79 0.19 -6.17 -8.74
N MET A 80 0.20 -5.08 -7.96
CA MET A 80 -0.97 -4.20 -7.80
C MET A 80 -1.40 -3.57 -9.13
N LYS A 81 -0.43 -3.14 -9.93
CA LYS A 81 -0.69 -2.57 -11.25
C LYS A 81 -1.29 -3.61 -12.21
N GLU A 82 -0.78 -4.84 -12.19
CA GLU A 82 -1.28 -5.94 -13.03
C GLU A 82 -2.72 -6.35 -12.67
N TYR A 83 -3.03 -6.50 -11.40
CA TYR A 83 -4.35 -6.98 -10.94
C TYR A 83 -5.42 -5.90 -10.87
N PHE A 84 -5.03 -4.70 -10.49
CA PHE A 84 -5.97 -3.62 -10.15
C PHE A 84 -5.79 -2.37 -11.01
N GLY A 85 -4.75 -2.30 -11.85
CA GLY A 85 -4.44 -1.10 -12.64
C GLY A 85 -4.01 0.10 -11.81
N GLN A 86 -3.80 -0.07 -10.50
CA GLN A 86 -3.36 0.99 -9.60
C GLN A 86 -1.84 0.96 -9.42
N GLU A 87 -1.23 2.13 -9.43
CA GLU A 87 0.15 2.33 -9.03
C GLU A 87 0.16 2.87 -7.60
N PRO A 88 0.60 2.07 -6.61
CA PRO A 88 0.54 2.46 -5.21
C PRO A 88 1.36 3.74 -4.94
N LYS A 89 0.79 4.66 -4.18
CA LYS A 89 1.42 5.95 -3.82
C LYS A 89 1.82 6.02 -2.36
N VAL A 90 1.28 5.15 -1.54
CA VAL A 90 1.50 5.08 -0.11
C VAL A 90 2.01 3.69 0.25
N LEU A 91 3.04 3.64 1.07
CA LEU A 91 3.68 2.41 1.54
C LEU A 91 3.17 2.02 2.93
N ARG A 92 2.86 0.74 3.10
CA ARG A 92 2.65 0.11 4.39
C ARG A 92 3.67 -1.02 4.54
N ASN A 93 4.69 -0.85 5.36
CA ASN A 93 5.66 -1.91 5.61
C ASN A 93 5.04 -3.05 6.45
N SER A 94 5.62 -4.24 6.37
CA SER A 94 5.19 -5.41 7.15
C SER A 94 4.95 -5.03 8.60
N SER A 95 3.75 -5.34 9.12
CA SER A 95 3.36 -5.08 10.52
C SER A 95 3.58 -3.63 11.00
N LEU A 96 3.47 -2.64 10.09
CA LEU A 96 3.75 -1.22 10.34
C LEU A 96 5.17 -0.96 10.87
N ILE A 97 6.14 -1.84 10.55
CA ILE A 97 7.54 -1.63 10.91
C ILE A 97 8.04 -0.33 10.27
N TYR A 98 8.57 0.56 11.12
CA TYR A 98 9.03 1.88 10.72
C TYR A 98 10.23 2.32 11.55
N SER A 99 11.15 3.02 10.89
CA SER A 99 12.16 3.93 11.46
C SER A 99 12.37 5.07 10.46
N ASP A 100 13.07 6.11 10.84
CA ASP A 100 13.35 7.22 9.92
C ASP A 100 14.21 6.78 8.73
N ASP A 101 15.11 5.80 8.89
CA ASP A 101 15.86 5.21 7.78
C ASP A 101 14.95 4.49 6.78
N ILE A 102 13.98 3.72 7.26
CA ILE A 102 12.96 3.07 6.41
C ILE A 102 12.10 4.14 5.71
N GLY A 103 11.76 5.22 6.41
CA GLY A 103 11.07 6.37 5.84
C GLY A 103 11.89 7.04 4.74
N LEU A 104 13.19 7.22 4.93
CA LEU A 104 14.08 7.74 3.90
C LEU A 104 14.08 6.86 2.64
N GLN A 105 14.19 5.54 2.80
CA GLN A 105 14.11 4.59 1.69
C GLN A 105 12.77 4.67 0.96
N ALA A 106 11.64 4.76 1.70
CA ALA A 106 10.32 4.93 1.11
C ALA A 106 10.22 6.22 0.26
N SER A 107 10.80 7.31 0.75
CA SER A 107 10.89 8.58 0.00
C SER A 107 11.73 8.45 -1.26
N GLN A 108 12.87 7.76 -1.19
CA GLN A 108 13.74 7.49 -2.35
C GLN A 108 13.07 6.62 -3.40
N MET A 109 12.21 5.69 -2.99
CA MET A 109 11.36 4.90 -3.90
C MET A 109 10.21 5.71 -4.51
N GLY A 110 10.00 6.97 -4.12
CA GLY A 110 9.02 7.89 -4.71
C GLY A 110 7.63 7.84 -4.06
N PHE A 111 7.47 7.22 -2.89
CA PHE A 111 6.21 7.24 -2.16
C PHE A 111 5.91 8.61 -1.58
N LYS A 112 4.63 9.00 -1.60
CA LYS A 112 4.15 10.27 -1.01
C LYS A 112 3.93 10.16 0.49
N GLY A 113 3.58 8.97 0.95
CA GLY A 113 3.28 8.72 2.35
C GLY A 113 3.59 7.30 2.78
N MET A 114 3.68 7.11 4.08
CA MET A 114 3.88 5.82 4.72
C MET A 114 2.96 5.68 5.94
N LEU A 115 2.42 4.49 6.12
CA LEU A 115 1.62 4.15 7.29
C LEU A 115 2.55 3.62 8.39
N THR A 116 2.35 4.09 9.62
CA THR A 116 3.08 3.62 10.79
C THR A 116 2.23 3.61 12.05
N GLU A 117 2.75 3.07 13.13
CA GLU A 117 2.05 2.99 14.41
C GLU A 117 2.12 4.33 15.15
N GLY A 118 1.01 4.74 15.76
CA GLY A 118 0.95 5.89 16.67
C GLY A 118 1.43 5.56 18.08
N ALA A 119 2.65 5.05 18.19
CA ALA A 119 3.21 4.58 19.45
C ALA A 119 3.41 5.72 20.45
N ARG A 120 2.84 5.57 21.65
CA ARG A 120 2.84 6.62 22.68
C ARG A 120 4.26 7.01 23.16
N HIS A 121 5.17 6.05 23.22
CA HIS A 121 6.56 6.34 23.66
C HIS A 121 7.32 7.19 22.63
N VAL A 122 6.94 7.16 21.35
CA VAL A 122 7.48 8.01 20.28
C VAL A 122 6.78 9.37 20.24
N LEU A 123 5.44 9.34 20.30
CA LEU A 123 4.65 10.58 20.21
C LEU A 123 4.74 11.45 21.46
N GLY A 124 4.94 10.85 22.63
CA GLY A 124 4.92 11.57 23.92
C GLY A 124 3.54 12.22 24.14
N TRP A 125 3.50 13.55 24.08
CA TRP A 125 2.28 14.34 24.22
C TRP A 125 1.55 14.63 22.90
N LYS A 126 2.17 14.31 21.75
CA LYS A 126 1.59 14.55 20.42
C LYS A 126 0.44 13.58 20.18
N SER A 127 -0.59 14.05 19.45
CA SER A 127 -1.71 13.19 19.02
C SER A 127 -1.38 12.47 17.72
N PRO A 128 -1.83 11.20 17.53
CA PRO A 128 -1.71 10.50 16.25
C PRO A 128 -2.67 11.06 15.17
N ASN A 129 -3.55 11.99 15.51
CA ASN A 129 -4.64 12.46 14.64
C ASN A 129 -4.24 13.66 13.78
N TYR A 130 -2.97 13.75 13.44
CA TYR A 130 -2.40 14.72 12.52
C TYR A 130 -1.59 14.00 11.43
N VAL A 131 -1.37 14.69 10.31
CA VAL A 131 -0.38 14.27 9.32
C VAL A 131 0.99 14.76 9.78
N TYR A 132 1.95 13.86 9.83
CA TYR A 132 3.35 14.16 10.16
C TYR A 132 4.23 13.98 8.95
N ASN A 133 5.52 14.25 9.07
CA ASN A 133 6.52 13.88 8.09
C ASN A 133 7.68 13.13 8.75
N CYS A 134 8.40 12.35 7.95
CA CYS A 134 9.62 11.67 8.33
C CYS A 134 10.71 12.70 8.67
N ALA A 135 11.47 12.49 9.74
CA ALA A 135 12.53 13.41 10.15
C ALA A 135 13.68 13.47 9.12
N LEU A 136 14.04 12.34 8.51
CA LEU A 136 15.10 12.27 7.49
C LEU A 136 14.60 12.57 6.07
N ALA A 137 13.28 12.53 5.82
CA ALA A 137 12.68 12.76 4.52
C ALA A 137 11.43 13.66 4.65
N PRO A 138 11.58 15.00 4.74
CA PRO A 138 10.47 15.91 5.01
C PRO A 138 9.32 15.88 3.99
N ASN A 139 9.56 15.38 2.78
CA ASN A 139 8.55 15.22 1.73
C ASN A 139 7.69 13.95 1.90
N LEU A 140 8.11 12.98 2.71
CA LEU A 140 7.34 11.79 3.01
C LEU A 140 6.37 12.07 4.16
N LYS A 141 5.08 11.97 3.90
CA LYS A 141 4.04 12.12 4.92
C LYS A 141 3.84 10.82 5.69
N LEU A 142 3.67 10.95 7.00
CA LEU A 142 3.41 9.82 7.90
C LEU A 142 1.95 9.88 8.37
N LEU A 143 1.24 8.79 8.16
CA LEU A 143 -0.11 8.57 8.63
C LEU A 143 -0.05 7.59 9.80
N LEU A 144 -0.31 8.10 11.00
CA LEU A 144 -0.13 7.36 12.24
C LEU A 144 -1.41 6.64 12.63
N ARG A 145 -1.32 5.34 12.89
CA ARG A 145 -2.46 4.57 13.40
C ARG A 145 -2.94 5.12 14.73
N ASN A 146 -4.20 5.44 14.84
CA ASN A 146 -4.80 5.69 16.14
C ASN A 146 -5.02 4.35 16.86
N VAL A 147 -4.17 4.07 17.84
CA VAL A 147 -4.16 2.80 18.60
C VAL A 147 -5.50 2.55 19.25
N ASN A 148 -6.02 3.55 19.97
CA ASN A 148 -7.25 3.39 20.75
C ASN A 148 -8.47 3.06 19.87
N PHE A 149 -8.72 3.89 18.85
CA PHE A 149 -9.85 3.68 17.95
C PHE A 149 -9.72 2.40 17.12
N SER A 150 -8.50 2.06 16.70
CA SER A 150 -8.27 0.81 15.95
C SER A 150 -8.45 -0.44 16.82
N ASP A 151 -7.92 -0.42 18.05
CA ASP A 151 -7.99 -1.55 18.98
C ASP A 151 -9.39 -1.74 19.58
N ASP A 152 -10.19 -0.66 19.69
CA ASP A 152 -11.61 -0.76 20.08
C ASP A 152 -12.38 -1.69 19.12
N ILE A 153 -12.08 -1.60 17.82
CA ILE A 153 -12.70 -2.45 16.80
C ILE A 153 -12.01 -3.82 16.73
N SER A 154 -10.68 -3.83 16.61
CA SER A 154 -9.94 -5.05 16.27
C SER A 154 -9.75 -6.01 17.45
N LEU A 155 -9.64 -5.50 18.68
CA LEU A 155 -9.32 -6.29 19.86
C LEU A 155 -10.43 -6.32 20.91
N ARG A 156 -11.12 -5.20 21.11
CA ARG A 156 -12.03 -5.04 22.26
C ARG A 156 -13.51 -5.18 21.91
N PHE A 157 -13.88 -5.18 20.64
CA PHE A 157 -15.27 -5.09 20.15
C PHE A 157 -16.22 -6.11 20.79
N SER A 158 -15.79 -7.36 20.93
CA SER A 158 -16.61 -8.45 21.54
C SER A 158 -16.28 -8.72 23.01
N ASN A 159 -15.39 -7.94 23.62
CA ASN A 159 -15.03 -8.12 25.03
C ASN A 159 -16.06 -7.49 25.94
N THR A 160 -16.89 -8.31 26.59
CA THR A 160 -17.94 -7.90 27.53
C THR A 160 -17.42 -7.24 28.79
N ASP A 161 -16.14 -7.49 29.16
CA ASP A 161 -15.52 -6.91 30.35
C ASP A 161 -14.88 -5.54 30.07
N TRP A 162 -14.87 -5.14 28.80
CA TRP A 162 -14.37 -3.82 28.43
C TRP A 162 -15.40 -2.74 28.77
N GLU A 163 -14.95 -1.67 29.42
CA GLU A 163 -15.80 -0.55 29.87
C GLU A 163 -16.59 0.11 28.73
N GLY A 164 -16.04 0.09 27.49
CA GLY A 164 -16.69 0.63 26.29
C GLY A 164 -17.67 -0.33 25.60
N TYR A 165 -17.90 -1.53 26.14
CA TYR A 165 -18.85 -2.50 25.60
C TYR A 165 -20.30 -2.16 26.00
N PRO A 166 -21.30 -2.34 25.12
CA PRO A 166 -21.18 -2.63 23.68
C PRO A 166 -20.82 -1.39 22.86
N LEU A 167 -19.95 -1.57 21.85
CA LEU A 167 -19.56 -0.50 20.95
C LEU A 167 -20.57 -0.36 19.79
N PHE A 168 -21.25 0.76 19.73
CA PHE A 168 -22.16 1.14 18.65
C PHE A 168 -21.50 2.17 17.71
N ALA A 169 -21.92 2.19 16.43
CA ALA A 169 -21.35 3.06 15.41
C ALA A 169 -21.57 4.55 15.70
N ASP A 170 -22.71 4.92 16.28
CA ASP A 170 -23.01 6.28 16.70
C ASP A 170 -22.07 6.76 17.82
N ASN A 171 -21.94 5.99 18.91
CA ASN A 171 -21.04 6.30 20.01
C ASN A 171 -19.57 6.37 19.56
N TYR A 172 -19.18 5.48 18.63
CA TYR A 172 -17.85 5.49 18.08
C TYR A 172 -17.57 6.77 17.27
N MET A 173 -18.51 7.17 16.42
CA MET A 173 -18.40 8.39 15.62
C MET A 173 -18.55 9.65 16.47
N ASP A 174 -19.35 9.63 17.58
CA ASP A 174 -19.39 10.72 18.54
C ASP A 174 -18.04 10.97 19.21
N ARG A 175 -17.33 9.90 19.57
CA ARG A 175 -15.99 10.02 20.15
C ARG A 175 -15.00 10.63 19.17
N ILE A 176 -15.08 10.30 17.87
CA ILE A 176 -14.25 10.90 16.82
C ILE A 176 -14.65 12.37 16.60
N ALA A 177 -15.94 12.69 16.55
CA ALA A 177 -16.41 14.06 16.36
C ALA A 177 -16.05 15.01 17.51
N ASN A 178 -15.88 14.47 18.72
CA ASN A 178 -15.51 15.22 19.92
C ASN A 178 -14.00 15.34 20.16
N LEU A 179 -13.18 14.95 19.18
CA LEU A 179 -11.74 15.21 19.24
C LEU A 179 -11.44 16.72 19.19
N PRO A 180 -10.28 17.16 19.72
CA PRO A 180 -9.86 18.56 19.65
C PRO A 180 -9.93 19.11 18.22
N GLU A 181 -10.36 20.38 18.07
CA GLU A 181 -10.62 21.02 16.76
C GLU A 181 -9.44 20.92 15.76
N GLY A 182 -8.22 20.86 16.24
CA GLY A 182 -7.02 20.72 15.42
C GLY A 182 -6.79 19.31 14.87
N GLU A 183 -7.40 18.29 15.47
CA GLU A 183 -7.22 16.87 15.13
C GLU A 183 -8.18 16.45 14.01
N LYS A 184 -7.71 16.55 12.76
CA LYS A 184 -8.57 16.41 11.57
C LYS A 184 -8.49 15.07 10.85
N VAL A 185 -7.51 14.23 11.19
CA VAL A 185 -7.26 12.96 10.50
C VAL A 185 -7.17 11.84 11.51
N VAL A 186 -8.10 10.90 11.46
CA VAL A 186 -8.07 9.70 12.31
C VAL A 186 -7.81 8.49 11.43
N ASN A 187 -6.68 7.84 11.63
CA ASN A 187 -6.27 6.67 10.89
C ASN A 187 -6.63 5.40 11.66
N ILE A 188 -7.50 4.57 11.09
CA ILE A 188 -7.92 3.30 11.65
C ILE A 188 -7.33 2.17 10.80
N PHE A 189 -6.35 1.47 11.36
CA PHE A 189 -5.67 0.36 10.70
C PHE A 189 -5.95 -0.93 11.48
N MET A 190 -6.36 -1.97 10.77
CA MET A 190 -6.63 -3.28 11.34
C MET A 190 -6.41 -4.37 10.30
N GLU A 191 -6.23 -5.59 10.77
CA GLU A 191 -6.27 -6.76 9.91
C GLU A 191 -7.71 -7.09 9.50
N LEU A 192 -7.88 -7.57 8.28
CA LEU A 192 -9.20 -8.01 7.80
C LEU A 192 -9.76 -9.19 8.62
N SER A 193 -8.87 -9.98 9.24
CA SER A 193 -9.20 -11.05 10.17
C SER A 193 -9.99 -10.58 11.40
N ALA A 194 -9.95 -9.29 11.74
CA ALA A 194 -10.81 -8.69 12.75
C ALA A 194 -12.31 -8.89 12.45
N LEU A 195 -12.66 -8.99 11.15
CA LEU A 195 -14.05 -9.14 10.71
C LEU A 195 -14.43 -10.63 10.56
N GLY A 196 -14.81 -11.27 11.63
CA GLY A 196 -15.35 -12.63 11.65
C GLY A 196 -14.42 -13.71 12.19
N ILE A 197 -13.12 -13.41 12.40
CA ILE A 197 -12.17 -14.33 13.03
C ILE A 197 -11.82 -13.84 14.44
N ALA A 198 -11.17 -12.69 14.57
CA ALA A 198 -10.83 -12.12 15.88
C ALA A 198 -12.10 -11.64 16.62
N GLN A 199 -12.97 -10.96 15.90
CA GLN A 199 -14.31 -10.60 16.40
C GLN A 199 -15.33 -11.51 15.70
N PRO A 200 -16.01 -12.41 16.42
CA PRO A 200 -16.94 -13.36 15.80
C PRO A 200 -18.12 -12.62 15.16
N LEU A 201 -18.71 -13.17 14.10
CA LEU A 201 -19.86 -12.57 13.42
C LEU A 201 -21.06 -12.38 14.35
N SER A 202 -21.18 -13.23 15.38
CA SER A 202 -22.22 -13.12 16.43
C SER A 202 -22.08 -11.87 17.30
N SER A 203 -20.95 -11.14 17.22
CA SER A 203 -20.79 -9.85 17.89
C SER A 203 -21.47 -8.69 17.19
N ASN A 204 -22.09 -8.92 16.02
CA ASN A 204 -22.68 -7.90 15.14
C ASN A 204 -21.69 -6.87 14.60
N ILE A 205 -20.41 -7.23 14.50
CA ILE A 205 -19.37 -6.33 13.99
C ILE A 205 -19.67 -5.87 12.55
N LEU A 206 -20.30 -6.70 11.71
CA LEU A 206 -20.64 -6.30 10.35
C LEU A 206 -21.76 -5.24 10.33
N ASP A 207 -22.71 -5.30 11.27
CA ASP A 207 -23.78 -4.30 11.37
C ASP A 207 -23.23 -2.97 11.89
N PHE A 208 -22.26 -3.02 12.81
CA PHE A 208 -21.49 -1.85 13.21
C PHE A 208 -20.84 -1.17 12.00
N PHE A 209 -20.14 -1.94 11.15
CA PHE A 209 -19.50 -1.38 9.93
C PHE A 209 -20.54 -0.81 8.96
N LYS A 210 -21.66 -1.49 8.73
CA LYS A 210 -22.72 -0.99 7.84
C LYS A 210 -23.30 0.35 8.30
N ALA A 211 -23.37 0.58 9.62
CA ALA A 211 -23.89 1.81 10.19
C ALA A 211 -22.88 2.97 10.15
N LEU A 212 -21.56 2.69 10.12
CA LEU A 212 -20.51 3.72 10.18
C LEU A 212 -20.69 4.87 9.17
N PRO A 213 -20.96 4.63 7.87
CA PRO A 213 -21.05 5.73 6.91
C PRO A 213 -22.19 6.71 7.20
N ALA A 214 -23.34 6.21 7.65
CA ALA A 214 -24.47 7.05 8.01
C ALA A 214 -24.17 7.89 9.26
N CYS A 215 -23.64 7.25 10.31
CA CYS A 215 -23.28 7.93 11.56
C CYS A 215 -22.17 8.97 11.35
N ALA A 216 -21.19 8.68 10.47
CA ALA A 216 -20.14 9.62 10.11
C ALA A 216 -20.69 10.86 9.39
N LYS A 217 -21.57 10.64 8.40
CA LYS A 217 -22.20 11.72 7.62
C LYS A 217 -23.01 12.69 8.51
N GLU A 218 -23.75 12.18 9.48
CA GLU A 218 -24.52 12.99 10.43
C GLU A 218 -23.63 13.93 11.26
N ARG A 219 -22.36 13.56 11.45
CA ARG A 219 -21.37 14.30 12.25
C ARG A 219 -20.38 15.10 11.38
N GLY A 220 -20.60 15.15 10.07
CA GLY A 220 -19.70 15.84 9.14
C GLY A 220 -18.34 15.15 8.95
N ILE A 221 -18.21 13.87 9.31
CA ILE A 221 -17.01 13.07 9.13
C ILE A 221 -17.02 12.43 7.75
N THR A 222 -15.90 12.47 7.03
CA THR A 222 -15.72 11.88 5.70
C THR A 222 -14.67 10.79 5.72
N PHE A 223 -14.85 9.78 4.87
CA PHE A 223 -13.85 8.74 4.63
C PHE A 223 -12.96 9.12 3.45
N SER A 224 -11.67 8.96 3.61
CA SER A 224 -10.68 9.28 2.58
C SER A 224 -9.66 8.15 2.46
N THR A 225 -9.04 8.03 1.29
CA THR A 225 -7.91 7.12 1.10
C THR A 225 -6.62 7.75 1.59
N PRO A 226 -5.59 6.96 1.92
CA PRO A 226 -4.29 7.47 2.36
C PRO A 226 -3.65 8.46 1.39
N SER A 227 -3.72 8.21 0.08
CA SER A 227 -3.17 9.14 -0.91
C SER A 227 -3.93 10.46 -0.97
N GLU A 228 -5.26 10.46 -0.81
CA GLU A 228 -6.07 11.68 -0.72
C GLU A 228 -5.69 12.51 0.51
N ILE A 229 -5.45 11.87 1.65
CA ILE A 229 -4.98 12.55 2.85
C ILE A 229 -3.59 13.15 2.63
N CYS A 230 -2.68 12.40 2.00
CA CYS A 230 -1.37 12.92 1.65
C CYS A 230 -1.42 14.13 0.69
N ASP A 231 -2.40 14.17 -0.20
CA ASP A 231 -2.55 15.28 -1.16
C ASP A 231 -3.29 16.50 -0.54
N SER A 232 -4.16 16.28 0.47
CA SER A 232 -5.07 17.31 1.02
C SER A 232 -4.57 18.00 2.28
N PHE A 233 -3.70 17.36 3.06
CA PHE A 233 -3.25 17.88 4.34
C PHE A 233 -1.73 18.08 4.36
N ASP A 234 -1.30 19.23 4.85
CA ASP A 234 0.10 19.47 5.15
C ASP A 234 0.51 18.80 6.48
N SER A 235 1.77 18.42 6.59
CA SER A 235 2.32 17.89 7.84
C SER A 235 2.46 19.00 8.88
N VAL A 236 2.07 18.71 10.12
CA VAL A 236 2.17 19.68 11.24
C VAL A 236 3.59 19.77 11.81
N SER A 237 4.32 18.66 11.80
CA SER A 237 5.72 18.58 12.26
C SER A 237 6.34 17.24 11.87
N ALA A 238 7.64 17.08 12.04
CA ALA A 238 8.29 15.79 11.95
C ALA A 238 8.02 14.93 13.20
N VAL A 239 8.00 13.62 13.01
CA VAL A 239 8.15 12.61 14.07
C VAL A 239 9.51 11.99 13.91
N ASP A 240 10.27 11.95 15.00
CA ASP A 240 11.62 11.39 15.07
C ASP A 240 11.52 9.96 15.62
N VAL A 241 11.91 8.99 14.81
CA VAL A 241 11.83 7.54 15.13
C VAL A 241 13.18 6.88 14.81
N PRO A 242 14.19 7.09 15.67
CA PRO A 242 15.52 6.55 15.45
C PRO A 242 15.55 5.02 15.61
N ASP A 243 14.76 4.47 16.53
CA ASP A 243 14.65 3.04 16.78
C ASP A 243 13.41 2.46 16.11
N THR A 244 13.54 1.24 15.60
CA THR A 244 12.48 0.60 14.84
C THR A 244 11.26 0.28 15.70
N LEU A 245 10.10 0.75 15.31
CA LEU A 245 8.81 0.45 15.91
C LEU A 245 7.95 -0.47 15.04
N SER A 246 6.92 -1.04 15.62
CA SER A 246 5.87 -1.80 14.94
C SER A 246 4.53 -1.67 15.66
N TRP A 247 3.45 -2.25 15.12
CA TRP A 247 2.15 -2.30 15.81
C TRP A 247 1.99 -3.49 16.76
N ASN A 248 2.97 -4.40 16.81
CA ASN A 248 2.88 -5.62 17.59
C ASN A 248 3.27 -5.40 19.05
N ASP A 249 2.60 -6.17 19.89
CA ASP A 249 2.76 -6.25 21.34
C ASP A 249 2.63 -4.89 22.05
N GLU A 250 2.82 -4.84 23.35
CA GLU A 250 2.77 -3.58 24.11
C GLU A 250 4.01 -2.72 23.94
N GLU A 251 5.15 -3.36 23.71
CA GLU A 251 6.44 -2.69 23.50
C GLU A 251 6.49 -1.88 22.21
N ARG A 252 5.67 -2.25 21.22
CA ARG A 252 5.63 -1.59 19.90
C ARG A 252 6.99 -1.57 19.20
N ASP A 253 7.79 -2.61 19.37
CA ASP A 253 9.10 -2.83 18.77
C ASP A 253 9.12 -4.04 17.84
N CYS A 254 10.31 -4.49 17.41
CA CYS A 254 10.48 -5.67 16.57
C CYS A 254 10.81 -6.96 17.34
N SER A 255 10.70 -6.96 18.66
CA SER A 255 11.09 -8.11 19.48
C SER A 255 10.20 -9.33 19.34
N CYS A 256 9.01 -9.20 18.75
CA CYS A 256 8.18 -10.35 18.45
C CYS A 256 8.77 -11.22 17.30
N TRP A 257 9.65 -10.65 16.46
CA TRP A 257 10.33 -11.34 15.35
C TRP A 257 11.81 -11.55 15.58
N LEU A 258 12.47 -10.68 16.36
CA LEU A 258 13.92 -10.67 16.56
C LEU A 258 14.33 -10.65 18.06
N GLY A 259 13.39 -10.96 18.96
CA GLY A 259 13.58 -10.81 20.40
C GLY A 259 14.48 -11.88 21.03
N ASN A 260 14.57 -13.08 20.47
CA ASN A 260 15.36 -14.17 21.04
C ASN A 260 16.49 -14.64 20.10
N PRO A 261 17.45 -15.43 20.60
CA PRO A 261 18.58 -15.91 19.80
C PRO A 261 18.16 -16.76 18.59
N MET A 262 17.13 -17.62 18.70
CA MET A 262 16.65 -18.46 17.59
C MET A 262 16.16 -17.60 16.42
N GLN A 263 15.36 -16.58 16.72
CA GLN A 263 14.85 -15.65 15.71
C GLN A 263 16.00 -14.91 15.00
N ARG A 264 16.95 -14.38 15.76
CA ARG A 264 18.11 -13.67 15.19
C ARG A 264 19.01 -14.57 14.37
N GLU A 265 19.26 -15.80 14.81
CA GLU A 265 20.04 -16.78 14.04
C GLU A 265 19.35 -17.12 12.72
N ALA A 266 18.07 -17.43 12.74
CA ALA A 266 17.29 -17.72 11.55
C ALA A 266 17.28 -16.53 10.56
N PHE A 267 17.08 -15.33 11.07
CA PHE A 267 17.10 -14.08 10.28
C PHE A 267 18.45 -13.83 9.64
N ASN A 268 19.53 -13.83 10.41
CA ASN A 268 20.87 -13.59 9.91
C ASN A 268 21.29 -14.63 8.86
N LYS A 269 20.95 -15.90 9.13
CA LYS A 269 21.27 -16.99 8.20
C LYS A 269 20.48 -16.90 6.89
N LEU A 270 19.21 -16.51 6.95
CA LEU A 270 18.42 -16.27 5.75
C LEU A 270 19.07 -15.18 4.88
N TYR A 271 19.25 -14.00 5.46
CA TYR A 271 19.73 -12.85 4.68
C TYR A 271 21.22 -12.93 4.30
N SER A 272 22.00 -13.86 4.88
CA SER A 272 23.39 -14.12 4.48
C SER A 272 23.53 -14.62 3.04
N VAL A 273 22.46 -15.15 2.44
CA VAL A 273 22.47 -15.64 1.05
C VAL A 273 21.66 -14.74 0.10
N ALA A 274 21.16 -13.60 0.57
CA ALA A 274 20.30 -12.70 -0.20
C ALA A 274 20.93 -12.29 -1.54
N ASP A 275 22.22 -11.94 -1.53
CA ASP A 275 22.95 -11.53 -2.72
C ASP A 275 23.11 -12.68 -3.73
N ARG A 276 23.37 -13.89 -3.25
CA ARG A 276 23.45 -15.06 -4.12
C ARG A 276 22.11 -15.38 -4.77
N VAL A 277 21.01 -15.28 -4.01
CA VAL A 277 19.65 -15.45 -4.54
C VAL A 277 19.36 -14.42 -5.62
N ARG A 278 19.75 -13.16 -5.40
CA ARG A 278 19.53 -12.08 -6.35
C ARG A 278 20.30 -12.29 -7.66
N ILE A 279 21.54 -12.75 -7.58
CA ILE A 279 22.40 -12.99 -8.75
C ILE A 279 21.93 -14.23 -9.52
N ALA A 280 21.53 -15.29 -8.82
CA ALA A 280 21.09 -16.54 -9.46
C ALA A 280 19.87 -16.34 -10.35
N ASP A 281 18.95 -15.47 -9.94
CA ASP A 281 17.68 -15.15 -10.61
C ASP A 281 16.91 -16.38 -11.13
N ASP A 282 16.99 -17.50 -10.39
CA ASP A 282 16.28 -18.73 -10.69
C ASP A 282 14.84 -18.65 -10.14
N PRO A 283 13.81 -18.88 -10.97
CA PRO A 283 12.42 -18.73 -10.54
C PRO A 283 12.02 -19.63 -9.35
N ARG A 284 12.59 -20.83 -9.23
CA ARG A 284 12.28 -21.76 -8.12
C ARG A 284 12.95 -21.30 -6.83
N ILE A 285 14.20 -20.84 -6.94
CA ILE A 285 14.93 -20.23 -5.82
C ILE A 285 14.20 -18.96 -5.36
N ASN A 286 13.79 -18.11 -6.28
CA ASN A 286 13.05 -16.88 -5.95
C ASN A 286 11.71 -17.17 -5.25
N GLN A 287 10.97 -18.20 -5.66
CA GLN A 287 9.71 -18.58 -5.00
C GLN A 287 9.94 -19.09 -3.56
N ASP A 288 10.90 -19.98 -3.37
CA ASP A 288 11.24 -20.47 -2.03
C ASP A 288 11.75 -19.35 -1.14
N TRP A 289 12.54 -18.42 -1.71
CA TRP A 289 13.01 -17.22 -1.03
C TRP A 289 11.86 -16.35 -0.53
N ASP A 290 10.85 -16.10 -1.36
CA ASP A 290 9.67 -15.32 -0.99
C ASP A 290 8.95 -15.94 0.21
N TYR A 291 8.78 -17.25 0.23
CA TYR A 291 8.11 -17.94 1.35
C TYR A 291 8.94 -17.98 2.61
N LEU A 292 10.27 -18.13 2.49
CA LEU A 292 11.17 -18.14 3.65
C LEU A 292 11.27 -16.77 4.32
N GLN A 293 11.14 -15.67 3.58
CA GLN A 293 11.16 -14.31 4.12
C GLN A 293 9.93 -13.93 4.95
N ALA A 294 8.81 -14.65 4.82
CA ALA A 294 7.56 -14.28 5.48
C ALA A 294 7.76 -14.07 6.99
N SER A 295 7.39 -12.90 7.49
CA SER A 295 7.60 -12.49 8.90
C SER A 295 6.96 -13.46 9.90
N ASN A 296 5.89 -14.14 9.48
CA ASN A 296 5.24 -15.15 10.32
C ASN A 296 6.15 -16.34 10.68
N ASN A 297 7.11 -16.69 9.81
CA ASN A 297 8.08 -17.73 10.12
C ASN A 297 8.88 -17.39 11.40
N PHE A 298 9.32 -16.15 11.50
CA PHE A 298 10.08 -15.66 12.68
C PHE A 298 9.17 -15.48 13.89
N ARG A 299 7.94 -15.02 13.70
CA ARG A 299 6.98 -14.86 14.79
C ARG A 299 6.66 -16.18 15.49
N GLN A 300 6.60 -17.29 14.77
CA GLN A 300 6.37 -18.61 15.37
C GLN A 300 7.48 -19.10 16.30
N MET A 301 8.67 -18.53 16.20
CA MET A 301 9.81 -18.80 17.07
C MET A 301 9.82 -17.90 18.33
N THR A 302 8.82 -17.01 18.51
CA THR A 302 8.79 -16.12 19.67
C THR A 302 8.52 -16.88 20.95
N THR A 303 9.21 -16.46 22.02
CA THR A 303 8.98 -16.95 23.39
C THR A 303 8.10 -16.00 24.20
N LYS A 304 7.66 -14.87 23.58
CA LYS A 304 6.73 -13.94 24.22
C LYS A 304 5.32 -14.54 24.30
N PRO A 305 4.59 -14.29 25.40
CA PRO A 305 3.17 -14.66 25.46
C PRO A 305 2.40 -13.85 24.40
N SER A 306 1.65 -14.54 23.55
CA SER A 306 0.81 -13.87 22.57
C SER A 306 -0.36 -13.17 23.27
N GLN A 307 -0.48 -11.86 23.18
CA GLN A 307 -1.62 -11.10 23.71
C GLN A 307 -2.89 -11.33 22.87
N VAL A 308 -2.73 -11.65 21.60
CA VAL A 308 -3.84 -12.01 20.72
C VAL A 308 -3.90 -13.53 20.67
N GLY A 309 -4.79 -14.14 21.42
CA GLY A 309 -4.98 -15.59 21.58
C GLY A 309 -5.24 -16.39 20.29
N LEU A 310 -5.00 -15.83 19.11
CA LEU A 310 -5.35 -16.35 17.79
C LEU A 310 -4.20 -17.06 17.06
N ASN A 311 -2.97 -16.98 17.52
CA ASN A 311 -1.86 -17.66 16.84
C ASN A 311 -0.94 -18.41 17.82
N ARG A 312 -1.46 -19.49 18.39
CA ARG A 312 -0.61 -20.65 18.57
C ARG A 312 -0.31 -21.14 17.16
N GLY A 313 0.93 -20.97 16.69
CA GLY A 313 1.37 -21.42 15.39
C GLY A 313 1.06 -22.90 15.17
N ILE A 314 1.28 -23.36 13.96
CA ILE A 314 1.13 -24.78 13.60
C ILE A 314 2.11 -25.71 14.34
N TYR A 315 3.10 -25.16 15.03
CA TYR A 315 4.14 -25.87 15.77
C TYR A 315 3.79 -26.00 17.25
N SER A 316 4.24 -27.11 17.86
CA SER A 316 4.00 -27.41 19.26
C SER A 316 4.78 -26.48 20.20
N SER A 317 5.91 -25.95 19.74
CA SER A 317 6.77 -25.03 20.49
C SER A 317 7.55 -24.09 19.58
N PRO A 318 8.06 -22.96 20.10
CA PRO A 318 8.97 -22.09 19.36
C PRO A 318 10.25 -22.82 18.89
N PHE A 319 10.71 -23.79 19.64
CA PHE A 319 11.88 -24.62 19.31
C PHE A 319 11.59 -25.54 18.11
N ASP A 320 10.40 -26.13 18.03
CA ASP A 320 9.98 -26.93 16.86
C ASP A 320 9.88 -26.08 15.63
N ALA A 321 9.33 -24.86 15.75
CA ALA A 321 9.28 -23.90 14.67
C ALA A 321 10.68 -23.55 14.15
N PHE A 322 11.60 -23.24 15.06
CA PHE A 322 13.00 -22.95 14.73
C PHE A 322 13.68 -24.14 14.04
N THR A 323 13.57 -25.35 14.60
CA THR A 323 14.21 -26.54 14.03
C THR A 323 13.72 -26.85 12.63
N ASN A 324 12.39 -26.81 12.41
CA ASN A 324 11.83 -27.06 11.09
C ASN A 324 12.26 -25.98 10.10
N TYR A 325 12.20 -24.72 10.49
CA TYR A 325 12.63 -23.61 9.64
C TYR A 325 14.11 -23.74 9.25
N MET A 326 14.99 -24.02 10.21
CA MET A 326 16.43 -24.16 9.96
C MET A 326 16.78 -25.36 9.08
N ASN A 327 16.01 -26.45 9.15
CA ASN A 327 16.17 -27.59 8.24
C ASN A 327 15.83 -27.21 6.80
N ILE A 328 14.69 -26.51 6.59
CA ILE A 328 14.29 -26.05 5.26
C ILE A 328 15.28 -25.00 4.74
N LEU A 329 15.68 -24.06 5.58
CA LEU A 329 16.66 -23.03 5.23
C LEU A 329 18.03 -23.64 4.88
N GLY A 330 18.47 -24.68 5.60
CA GLY A 330 19.70 -25.39 5.32
C GLY A 330 19.71 -26.05 3.93
N ASP A 331 18.59 -26.70 3.56
CA ASP A 331 18.42 -27.27 2.21
C ASP A 331 18.41 -26.15 1.15
N PHE A 332 17.66 -25.08 1.40
CA PHE A 332 17.61 -23.92 0.52
C PHE A 332 18.99 -23.32 0.26
N ILE A 333 19.76 -23.07 1.32
CA ILE A 333 21.13 -22.54 1.22
C ILE A 333 22.03 -23.49 0.42
N SER A 334 21.91 -24.80 0.63
CA SER A 334 22.66 -25.80 -0.13
C SER A 334 22.35 -25.72 -1.64
N ARG A 335 21.06 -25.61 -1.98
CA ARG A 335 20.61 -25.43 -3.37
C ARG A 335 21.12 -24.13 -3.98
N VAL A 336 21.03 -23.02 -3.27
CA VAL A 336 21.57 -21.72 -3.72
C VAL A 336 23.08 -21.84 -3.96
N ASN A 337 23.82 -22.40 -3.02
CA ASN A 337 25.27 -22.51 -3.16
C ASN A 337 25.70 -23.43 -4.31
N SER A 338 24.91 -24.46 -4.64
CA SER A 338 25.20 -25.36 -5.76
C SER A 338 25.11 -24.70 -7.14
N LEU A 339 24.51 -23.49 -7.22
CA LEU A 339 24.47 -22.70 -8.45
C LEU A 339 25.77 -21.95 -8.71
N TYR A 340 26.68 -21.90 -7.74
CA TYR A 340 27.93 -21.17 -7.80
C TYR A 340 29.12 -22.12 -7.79
N PRO A 341 30.21 -21.79 -8.53
CA PRO A 341 31.48 -22.52 -8.42
C PRO A 341 32.03 -22.43 -6.99
N ASP A 342 32.66 -23.51 -6.53
CA ASP A 342 33.31 -23.57 -5.19
C ASP A 342 34.43 -22.52 -5.02
N SER A 343 34.94 -21.96 -6.13
CA SER A 343 36.04 -20.98 -6.19
C SER A 343 35.57 -19.51 -6.15
N ILE A 344 34.27 -19.23 -6.14
CA ILE A 344 33.80 -17.84 -6.10
C ILE A 344 34.05 -17.24 -4.70
N ASP A 345 34.88 -16.21 -4.67
CA ASP A 345 35.15 -15.46 -3.45
C ASP A 345 34.17 -14.27 -3.27
N ASN A 346 34.22 -13.64 -2.10
CA ASN A 346 33.34 -12.53 -1.79
C ASN A 346 33.65 -11.27 -2.63
N ASP A 347 34.86 -11.11 -3.13
CA ASP A 347 35.27 -9.95 -3.95
C ASP A 347 34.72 -10.06 -5.37
N GLU A 348 34.74 -11.27 -5.96
CA GLU A 348 34.07 -11.54 -7.24
C GLU A 348 32.56 -11.35 -7.14
N LEU A 349 31.95 -11.84 -6.04
CA LEU A 349 30.52 -11.66 -5.78
C LEU A 349 30.17 -10.18 -5.68
N SER A 350 30.95 -9.38 -4.94
CA SER A 350 30.77 -7.94 -4.80
C SER A 350 30.93 -7.19 -6.14
N SER A 351 31.87 -7.62 -6.99
CA SER A 351 32.07 -7.06 -8.33
C SER A 351 30.87 -7.34 -9.24
N LEU A 352 30.32 -8.57 -9.20
CA LEU A 352 29.12 -8.93 -9.96
C LEU A 352 27.91 -8.12 -9.51
N LEU A 353 27.72 -7.96 -8.20
CA LEU A 353 26.64 -7.15 -7.63
C LEU A 353 26.72 -5.69 -8.08
N THR A 354 27.92 -5.11 -8.07
CA THR A 354 28.13 -3.74 -8.56
C THR A 354 27.77 -3.62 -10.05
N THR A 355 28.13 -4.63 -10.84
CA THR A 355 27.80 -4.67 -12.26
C THR A 355 26.30 -4.77 -12.49
N ILE A 356 25.60 -5.65 -11.76
CA ILE A 356 24.14 -5.80 -11.83
C ILE A 356 23.46 -4.49 -11.44
N LYS A 357 23.88 -3.86 -10.34
CA LYS A 357 23.34 -2.58 -9.91
C LYS A 357 23.44 -1.50 -10.98
N ASN A 358 24.61 -1.37 -11.60
CA ASN A 358 24.81 -0.40 -12.66
C ASN A 358 23.92 -0.68 -13.89
N GLN A 359 23.72 -1.96 -14.23
CA GLN A 359 22.84 -2.37 -15.32
C GLN A 359 21.36 -2.11 -14.98
N ASP A 360 20.93 -2.37 -13.76
CA ASP A 360 19.56 -2.08 -13.30
C ASP A 360 19.27 -0.58 -13.34
N GLU A 361 20.20 0.27 -12.90
CA GLU A 361 20.09 1.72 -13.00
C GLU A 361 19.98 2.20 -14.47
N GLU A 362 20.77 1.60 -15.37
CA GLU A 362 20.71 1.91 -16.81
C GLU A 362 19.36 1.48 -17.43
N ILE A 363 18.87 0.30 -17.07
CA ILE A 363 17.56 -0.21 -17.50
C ILE A 363 16.44 0.71 -16.99
N GLU A 364 16.51 1.16 -15.76
CA GLU A 364 15.52 2.06 -15.19
C GLU A 364 15.50 3.43 -15.89
N MET A 365 16.69 3.98 -16.19
CA MET A 365 16.79 5.22 -16.96
C MET A 365 16.19 5.07 -18.36
N LYS A 366 16.53 3.98 -19.05
CA LYS A 366 15.99 3.68 -20.39
C LYS A 366 14.48 3.46 -20.36
N SER A 367 13.96 2.79 -19.34
CA SER A 367 12.52 2.57 -19.16
C SER A 367 11.79 3.89 -18.96
N LYS A 368 12.30 4.80 -18.14
CA LYS A 368 11.74 6.15 -17.96
C LYS A 368 11.77 6.97 -19.27
N GLU A 369 12.82 6.82 -20.07
CA GLU A 369 12.92 7.48 -21.37
C GLU A 369 11.90 6.91 -22.37
N ILE A 370 11.72 5.60 -22.40
CA ILE A 370 10.71 4.92 -23.25
C ILE A 370 9.31 5.44 -22.89
N VAL A 371 8.93 5.50 -21.63
CA VAL A 371 7.63 6.03 -21.19
C VAL A 371 7.47 7.48 -21.62
N ARG A 372 8.51 8.30 -21.45
CA ARG A 372 8.49 9.71 -21.90
C ARG A 372 8.33 9.84 -23.42
N LEU A 373 8.93 8.96 -24.19
CA LEU A 373 8.81 8.96 -25.65
C LEU A 373 7.42 8.46 -26.08
N GLN A 374 6.88 7.45 -25.43
CA GLN A 374 5.51 6.96 -25.67
C GLN A 374 4.48 8.06 -25.42
N THR A 375 4.57 8.78 -24.30
CA THR A 375 3.68 9.92 -24.00
C THR A 375 3.79 11.02 -25.06
N LYS A 376 4.98 11.28 -25.58
CA LYS A 376 5.16 12.26 -26.69
C LYS A 376 4.56 11.77 -28.00
N ILE A 377 4.64 10.48 -28.30
CA ILE A 377 4.04 9.88 -29.49
C ILE A 377 2.52 9.97 -29.40
N GLU A 378 1.94 9.57 -28.28
CA GLU A 378 0.49 9.68 -28.04
C GLU A 378 -0.03 11.11 -28.20
N ALA A 379 0.67 12.10 -27.60
CA ALA A 379 0.32 13.51 -27.75
C ALA A 379 0.47 14.03 -29.18
N ALA A 380 1.42 13.49 -29.94
CA ALA A 380 1.59 13.84 -31.36
C ALA A 380 0.51 13.20 -32.23
N GLU A 381 0.13 11.96 -31.97
CA GLU A 381 -0.97 11.27 -32.63
C GLU A 381 -2.31 11.96 -32.39
N GLU A 382 -2.58 12.38 -31.15
CA GLU A 382 -3.79 13.11 -30.81
C GLU A 382 -3.89 14.45 -31.56
N LYS A 383 -2.75 15.18 -31.60
CA LYS A 383 -2.67 16.42 -32.40
C LYS A 383 -2.88 16.18 -33.90
N LEU A 384 -2.40 15.05 -34.43
CA LEU A 384 -2.58 14.68 -35.83
C LEU A 384 -4.03 14.30 -36.12
N ARG A 385 -4.68 13.53 -35.24
CA ARG A 385 -6.10 13.19 -35.32
C ARG A 385 -6.96 14.44 -35.30
N ALA A 386 -6.72 15.37 -34.37
CA ALA A 386 -7.44 16.63 -34.28
C ALA A 386 -7.26 17.52 -35.53
N LYS A 387 -6.09 17.48 -36.19
CA LYS A 387 -5.86 18.17 -37.48
C LYS A 387 -6.62 17.50 -38.63
N LEU A 388 -6.65 16.17 -38.69
CA LEU A 388 -7.39 15.42 -39.71
C LEU A 388 -8.89 15.58 -39.57
N GLU A 389 -9.44 15.70 -38.40
CA GLU A 389 -10.87 16.00 -38.18
C GLU A 389 -11.24 17.40 -38.62
N LYS A 390 -10.38 18.41 -38.38
CA LYS A 390 -10.58 19.77 -38.85
C LYS A 390 -10.52 19.89 -40.37
N THR A 391 -9.78 19.04 -41.05
CA THR A 391 -9.73 19.00 -42.54
C THR A 391 -10.89 18.24 -43.18
N LYS A 392 -11.59 17.38 -42.42
CA LYS A 392 -12.77 16.63 -42.86
C LYS A 392 -14.09 17.35 -42.60
N ALA A 393 -14.11 18.48 -41.90
CA ALA A 393 -15.32 19.30 -41.73
C ALA A 393 -15.72 19.92 -43.07
N PRO A 394 -16.95 19.70 -43.60
CA PRO A 394 -17.35 20.29 -44.88
C PRO A 394 -17.43 21.80 -44.75
N ALA A 395 -16.84 22.49 -45.73
CA ALA A 395 -16.90 23.94 -45.83
C ALA A 395 -18.35 24.42 -45.75
N ALA A 396 -18.69 25.18 -44.73
CA ALA A 396 -20.00 25.80 -44.60
C ALA A 396 -20.29 26.65 -45.84
N LYS A 397 -21.33 26.28 -46.60
CA LYS A 397 -21.84 27.08 -47.74
C LYS A 397 -22.21 28.47 -47.24
N LYS A 398 -21.55 29.50 -47.76
CA LYS A 398 -21.95 30.90 -47.58
C LYS A 398 -23.41 31.06 -48.04
N PRO A 399 -24.29 31.74 -47.31
CA PRO A 399 -25.64 31.99 -47.76
C PRO A 399 -25.64 32.93 -48.98
N ALA A 400 -26.32 32.51 -50.04
CA ALA A 400 -26.53 33.32 -51.27
C ALA A 400 -27.34 34.57 -50.92
N ALA A 401 -26.83 35.75 -51.28
CA ALA A 401 -27.51 37.00 -51.17
C ALA A 401 -28.75 36.99 -52.08
N LYS A 402 -29.95 37.23 -51.54
CA LYS A 402 -31.21 37.45 -52.24
C LYS A 402 -31.08 38.75 -53.01
N ARG A 403 -31.06 38.67 -54.35
CA ARG A 403 -31.37 39.78 -55.26
C ARG A 403 -32.87 40.02 -55.19
N THR A 404 -33.29 41.14 -54.62
CA THR A 404 -34.62 41.71 -54.79
C THR A 404 -34.66 42.50 -56.11
N ALA A 405 -35.52 42.03 -57.00
CA ALA A 405 -35.92 42.78 -58.19
C ALA A 405 -36.82 43.94 -57.77
N LYS A 406 -36.52 45.14 -58.19
CA LYS A 406 -37.47 46.25 -58.24
C LYS A 406 -37.55 46.78 -59.70
N LYS A 407 -38.79 46.82 -60.21
CA LYS A 407 -39.26 47.21 -61.50
C LYS A 407 -38.95 48.66 -61.79
N ALA A 408 -38.88 48.83 -63.10
CA ALA A 408 -38.91 50.06 -63.96
C ALA A 408 -39.84 51.16 -63.51
N ASP A 409 -39.48 52.42 -63.81
CA ASP A 409 -40.15 53.23 -64.80
C ASP A 409 -39.43 54.55 -64.97
N GLU A 410 -39.28 54.90 -66.25
CA GLU A 410 -39.32 56.25 -66.90
C GLU A 410 -38.50 57.40 -66.28
N ALA A 411 -37.84 58.21 -66.96
CA ALA A 411 -37.94 58.83 -68.33
C ALA A 411 -36.67 59.71 -68.54
N VAL A 412 -36.13 59.69 -69.70
CA VAL A 412 -36.02 60.85 -70.70
C VAL A 412 -35.19 62.08 -70.27
N GLU A 413 -34.32 62.42 -71.21
CA GLU A 413 -33.71 63.72 -71.52
C GLU A 413 -32.44 64.10 -70.74
N GLU A 414 -31.50 64.45 -71.42
CA GLU A 414 -30.95 65.24 -72.42
C GLU A 414 -29.52 65.66 -72.14
N GLU A 415 -28.77 65.58 -73.20
CA GLU A 415 -27.74 66.48 -73.72
C GLU A 415 -26.49 66.86 -72.93
N SER A 416 -25.49 66.60 -73.65
CA SER A 416 -24.33 67.48 -73.98
C SER A 416 -23.38 67.89 -72.84
N LYS A 417 -22.27 67.43 -72.90
CA LYS A 417 -21.03 67.92 -73.52
C LYS A 417 -19.90 66.93 -73.28
#